data_e9ed91cba10df560dc7b2fefba7d52ff
#
_entry.id   e9ed91cba10df560dc7b2fefba7d52ff
#
_cell.length_a   1.000
_cell.length_b   1.000
_cell.length_c   1.000
_cell.angle_alpha   90.00
_cell.angle_beta   90.00
_cell.angle_gamma   90.00
#
_symmetry.space_group_name_H-M   'P 1'
#
loop_
_entity.id
_entity.type
_entity.pdbx_description
1 polymer ?
#
loop_
_entity_poly.entity_id
_entity_poly.type
_entity_poly.pdbx_seq_one_letter_code
_entity_poly.pdbx_strand_id
1 'polypeptide(L)'
;MSVQEINHINSKDVNIDDVSPAMQHYLKTKQEYSNGVLLYRMGDFYETFFEDAVLMSKELEITLTSRDSGAKIGRVPLAGIPAKAVDGYVEKLIKKKYKSSGMRSIRKS
;
A
#
# COMPACT_ATOMS: atom_id res chain seq x y z
N MET A 1 -7.72 19.40 19.60
CA MET A 1 -7.95 18.05 19.01
C MET A 1 -6.66 17.52 18.45
N SER A 2 -6.24 16.36 18.90
CA SER A 2 -4.98 15.81 18.43
C SER A 2 -5.17 15.14 17.06
N VAL A 3 -4.22 15.38 16.17
CA VAL A 3 -4.14 14.67 14.89
C VAL A 3 -3.30 13.44 15.15
N GLN A 4 -3.83 12.27 14.82
CA GLN A 4 -3.08 11.03 14.93
C GLN A 4 -2.02 11.00 13.82
N GLU A 5 -0.79 10.83 14.22
CA GLU A 5 0.30 10.72 13.28
C GLU A 5 0.25 9.39 12.53
N ILE A 6 0.62 9.45 11.25
CA ILE A 6 0.76 8.25 10.44
C ILE A 6 2.13 7.65 10.73
N ASN A 7 2.13 6.37 11.06
CA ASN A 7 3.37 5.60 11.26
C ASN A 7 3.91 5.17 9.90
N HIS A 8 5.05 5.72 9.49
CA HIS A 8 5.68 5.43 8.21
C HIS A 8 6.66 4.25 8.28
N ILE A 9 6.36 3.28 9.14
CA ILE A 9 7.15 2.06 9.22
C ILE A 9 7.12 1.33 7.87
N ASN A 10 8.26 0.74 7.48
CA ASN A 10 8.31 -0.09 6.27
C ASN A 10 7.65 -1.45 6.54
N SER A 11 6.94 -1.98 5.55
CA SER A 11 6.21 -3.24 5.72
C SER A 11 7.10 -4.40 6.17
N LYS A 12 8.36 -4.44 5.73
CA LYS A 12 9.31 -5.48 6.12
C LYS A 12 9.70 -5.43 7.59
N ASP A 13 9.52 -4.28 8.25
CA ASP A 13 9.90 -4.07 9.64
C ASP A 13 8.72 -4.29 10.60
N VAL A 14 7.54 -4.60 10.08
CA VAL A 14 6.36 -4.84 10.90
C VAL A 14 6.35 -6.29 11.40
N ASN A 15 6.18 -6.44 12.72
CA ASN A 15 5.90 -7.77 13.28
C ASN A 15 4.44 -8.10 12.99
N ILE A 16 4.22 -9.18 12.27
CA ILE A 16 2.89 -9.57 11.82
C ILE A 16 1.92 -9.82 12.97
N ASP A 17 2.44 -10.20 14.13
CA ASP A 17 1.61 -10.45 15.32
C ASP A 17 1.08 -9.15 15.95
N ASP A 18 1.62 -8.01 15.54
CA ASP A 18 1.27 -6.72 16.11
C ASP A 18 0.13 -6.01 15.37
N VAL A 19 -0.40 -6.62 14.32
CA VAL A 19 -1.42 -5.99 13.48
C VAL A 19 -2.71 -6.80 13.45
N SER A 20 -3.78 -6.17 12.97
CA SER A 20 -5.09 -6.81 12.84
C SER A 20 -5.04 -7.99 11.85
N PRO A 21 -5.98 -8.95 11.95
CA PRO A 21 -6.00 -10.10 11.03
C PRO A 21 -6.03 -9.72 9.55
N ALA A 22 -6.78 -8.68 9.19
CA ALA A 22 -6.83 -8.21 7.80
C ALA A 22 -5.45 -7.71 7.35
N MET A 23 -4.76 -6.96 8.19
CA MET A 23 -3.43 -6.46 7.89
C MET A 23 -2.39 -7.57 7.87
N GLN A 24 -2.56 -8.60 8.70
CA GLN A 24 -1.68 -9.78 8.66
C GLN A 24 -1.74 -10.45 7.29
N HIS A 25 -2.92 -10.59 6.73
CA HIS A 25 -3.09 -11.19 5.41
C HIS A 25 -2.40 -10.36 4.32
N TYR A 26 -2.56 -9.05 4.37
CA TYR A 26 -1.87 -8.14 3.46
C TYR A 26 -0.35 -8.31 3.57
N LEU A 27 0.19 -8.31 4.78
CA LEU A 27 1.63 -8.41 5.01
C LEU A 27 2.20 -9.75 4.53
N LYS A 28 1.48 -10.85 4.74
CA LYS A 28 1.92 -12.16 4.23
C LYS A 28 2.05 -12.13 2.71
N THR A 29 1.05 -11.56 2.04
CA THR A 29 1.09 -11.42 0.58
C THR A 29 2.23 -10.52 0.13
N LYS A 30 2.43 -9.41 0.83
CA LYS A 30 3.52 -8.46 0.52
C LYS A 30 4.90 -9.11 0.67
N GLN A 31 5.09 -9.95 1.68
CA GLN A 31 6.34 -10.66 1.89
C GLN A 31 6.68 -11.60 0.72
N GLU A 32 5.66 -12.20 0.12
CA GLU A 32 5.84 -13.04 -1.07
C GLU A 32 6.17 -12.21 -2.30
N TYR A 33 5.92 -10.90 -2.26
CA TYR A 33 6.03 -10.03 -3.40
C TYR A 33 6.74 -8.72 -3.05
N SER A 34 7.94 -8.85 -2.48
CA SER A 34 8.64 -7.71 -1.89
C SER A 34 9.23 -6.72 -2.89
N ASN A 35 9.40 -7.13 -4.17
CA ASN A 35 10.07 -6.32 -5.17
C ASN A 35 9.15 -5.43 -6.00
N GLY A 36 7.87 -5.41 -5.70
CA GLY A 36 6.91 -4.62 -6.45
C GLY A 36 5.88 -3.98 -5.56
N VAL A 37 4.93 -3.32 -6.18
CA VAL A 37 3.78 -2.74 -5.49
C VAL A 37 2.67 -3.79 -5.39
N LEU A 38 2.11 -3.95 -4.20
CA LEU A 38 0.97 -4.83 -3.99
C LEU A 38 -0.31 -3.99 -3.91
N LEU A 39 -1.24 -4.27 -4.82
CA LEU A 39 -2.59 -3.74 -4.80
C LEU A 39 -3.52 -4.85 -4.32
N TYR A 40 -4.13 -4.65 -3.16
CA TYR A 40 -4.91 -5.66 -2.47
C TYR A 40 -6.40 -5.36 -2.60
N ARG A 41 -7.16 -6.30 -3.18
CA ARG A 41 -8.59 -6.09 -3.41
C ARG A 41 -9.36 -6.08 -2.10
N MET A 42 -10.10 -4.99 -1.87
CA MET A 42 -10.98 -4.82 -0.72
C MET A 42 -12.30 -4.23 -1.21
N GLY A 43 -13.32 -5.07 -1.36
CA GLY A 43 -14.60 -4.65 -1.91
C GLY A 43 -14.44 -4.12 -3.33
N ASP A 44 -14.89 -2.90 -3.58
CA ASP A 44 -14.83 -2.26 -4.90
C ASP A 44 -13.53 -1.47 -5.13
N PHE A 45 -12.57 -1.59 -4.22
CA PHE A 45 -11.30 -0.89 -4.30
C PHE A 45 -10.14 -1.86 -4.31
N TYR A 46 -9.03 -1.40 -4.89
CA TYR A 46 -7.71 -1.93 -4.58
C TYR A 46 -7.04 -0.98 -3.61
N GLU A 47 -6.55 -1.52 -2.51
CA GLU A 47 -5.86 -0.72 -1.49
C GLU A 47 -4.41 -1.14 -1.38
N THR A 48 -3.57 -0.19 -1.01
CA THR A 48 -2.17 -0.45 -0.74
C THR A 48 -1.77 0.27 0.53
N PHE A 49 -0.76 -0.24 1.22
CA PHE A 49 -0.40 0.22 2.56
C PHE A 49 1.10 0.44 2.67
N PHE A 50 1.51 1.11 3.73
CA PHE A 50 2.92 1.33 4.06
C PHE A 50 3.66 2.07 2.94
N GLU A 51 4.87 1.63 2.60
CA GLU A 51 5.68 2.28 1.57
C GLU A 51 5.01 2.29 0.20
N ASP A 52 4.22 1.28 -0.13
CA ASP A 52 3.51 1.24 -1.40
C ASP A 52 2.44 2.33 -1.49
N ALA A 53 1.76 2.61 -0.39
CA ALA A 53 0.75 3.68 -0.35
C ALA A 53 1.40 5.05 -0.57
N VAL A 54 2.53 5.29 0.07
CA VAL A 54 3.29 6.52 -0.10
C VAL A 54 3.75 6.68 -1.55
N LEU A 55 4.28 5.61 -2.13
CA LEU A 55 4.71 5.59 -3.52
C LEU A 55 3.56 5.92 -4.49
N MET A 56 2.45 5.23 -4.34
CA MET A 56 1.27 5.44 -5.20
C MET A 56 0.75 6.87 -5.09
N SER A 57 0.66 7.37 -3.86
CA SER A 57 0.20 8.74 -3.62
C SER A 57 1.10 9.76 -4.30
N LYS A 58 2.41 9.59 -4.16
CA LYS A 58 3.39 10.51 -4.72
C LYS A 58 3.41 10.46 -6.26
N GLU A 59 3.43 9.26 -6.82
CA GLU A 59 3.62 9.08 -8.27
C GLU A 59 2.35 9.31 -9.07
N LEU A 60 1.20 9.00 -8.50
CA LEU A 60 -0.09 9.06 -9.21
C LEU A 60 -1.03 10.13 -8.66
N GLU A 61 -0.57 10.92 -7.72
CA GLU A 61 -1.35 12.00 -7.09
C GLU A 61 -2.65 11.49 -6.46
N ILE A 62 -2.64 10.25 -5.97
CA ILE A 62 -3.76 9.66 -5.24
C ILE A 62 -3.69 10.15 -3.80
N THR A 63 -4.84 10.44 -3.21
CA THR A 63 -4.91 10.89 -1.82
C THR A 63 -4.32 9.87 -0.88
N LEU A 64 -3.33 10.28 -0.09
CA LEU A 64 -2.77 9.48 0.97
C LEU A 64 -3.63 9.66 2.22
N THR A 65 -4.13 8.57 2.75
CA THR A 65 -4.85 8.55 4.01
C THR A 65 -4.21 7.53 4.94
N SER A 66 -4.92 7.10 5.95
CA SER A 66 -4.35 6.17 6.92
C SER A 66 -5.42 5.20 7.42
N ARG A 67 -4.97 4.05 7.90
CA ARG A 67 -5.81 3.03 8.51
C ARG A 67 -5.24 2.63 9.86
N ASP A 68 -6.12 2.51 10.85
CA ASP A 68 -5.74 1.97 12.15
C ASP A 68 -5.41 0.48 11.98
N SER A 69 -4.19 0.11 12.37
CA SER A 69 -3.68 -1.25 12.18
C SER A 69 -3.38 -1.95 13.50
N GLY A 70 -3.90 -1.44 14.59
CA GLY A 70 -3.75 -2.03 15.91
C GLY A 70 -3.00 -1.10 16.87
N ALA A 71 -3.13 -1.39 18.17
CA ALA A 71 -2.62 -0.51 19.21
C ALA A 71 -1.10 -0.35 19.19
N LYS A 72 -0.37 -1.38 18.76
CA LYS A 72 1.09 -1.34 18.74
C LYS A 72 1.65 -0.57 17.54
N ILE A 73 0.98 -0.64 16.42
CA ILE A 73 1.47 -0.03 15.17
C ILE A 73 0.81 1.33 14.94
N GLY A 74 -0.44 1.48 15.35
CA GLY A 74 -1.20 2.70 15.13
C GLY A 74 -1.72 2.83 13.71
N ARG A 75 -1.76 4.05 13.21
CA ARG A 75 -2.26 4.33 11.86
C ARG A 75 -1.12 4.25 10.85
N VAL A 76 -1.35 3.52 9.79
CA VAL A 76 -0.36 3.33 8.70
C VAL A 76 -0.87 3.95 7.40
N PRO A 77 0.03 4.32 6.50
CA PRO A 77 -0.37 4.89 5.21
C PRO A 77 -1.29 3.96 4.43
N LEU A 78 -2.28 4.56 3.79
CA LEU A 78 -3.25 3.87 2.94
C LEU A 78 -3.53 4.71 1.71
N ALA A 79 -3.54 4.09 0.54
CA ALA A 79 -4.03 4.68 -0.68
C ALA A 79 -4.94 3.67 -1.39
N GLY A 80 -6.02 4.14 -2.00
CA GLY A 80 -6.99 3.28 -2.64
C GLY A 80 -7.33 3.73 -4.05
N ILE A 81 -7.63 2.76 -4.91
CA ILE A 81 -8.02 2.98 -6.29
C ILE A 81 -9.31 2.20 -6.55
N PRO A 82 -10.34 2.82 -7.13
CA PRO A 82 -11.52 2.05 -7.54
C PRO A 82 -11.11 0.90 -8.47
N ALA A 83 -11.65 -0.28 -8.23
CA ALA A 83 -11.26 -1.48 -8.99
C ALA A 83 -11.46 -1.29 -10.49
N LYS A 84 -12.52 -0.59 -10.88
CA LYS A 84 -12.80 -0.35 -12.30
C LYS A 84 -11.82 0.60 -12.99
N ALA A 85 -11.03 1.35 -12.21
CA ALA A 85 -10.05 2.30 -12.74
C ALA A 85 -8.60 1.80 -12.60
N VAL A 86 -8.40 0.61 -12.02
CA VAL A 86 -7.06 0.15 -11.63
C VAL A 86 -6.10 0.02 -12.81
N ASP A 87 -6.57 -0.45 -13.96
CA ASP A 87 -5.69 -0.72 -15.09
C ASP A 87 -5.03 0.56 -15.61
N GLY A 88 -5.76 1.67 -15.64
CA GLY A 88 -5.19 2.96 -16.04
C GLY A 88 -4.11 3.45 -15.09
N TYR A 89 -4.32 3.30 -13.80
CA TYR A 89 -3.33 3.67 -12.80
C TYR A 89 -2.10 2.77 -12.83
N VAL A 90 -2.31 1.47 -12.99
CA VAL A 90 -1.20 0.50 -13.11
C VAL A 90 -0.32 0.87 -14.31
N GLU A 91 -0.93 1.16 -15.45
CA GLU A 91 -0.19 1.56 -16.64
C GLU A 91 0.64 2.81 -16.41
N LYS A 92 0.06 3.83 -15.77
CA LYS A 92 0.78 5.06 -15.46
C LYS A 92 1.96 4.81 -14.53
N LEU A 93 1.77 3.99 -13.50
CA LEU A 93 2.83 3.69 -12.54
C LEU A 93 3.98 2.94 -13.22
N ILE A 94 3.68 1.95 -14.02
CA ILE A 94 4.70 1.19 -14.75
C ILE A 94 5.52 2.11 -15.62
N LYS A 95 4.89 3.00 -16.37
CA LYS A 95 5.60 3.95 -17.24
C LYS A 95 6.53 4.85 -16.44
N LYS A 96 6.08 5.35 -15.29
CA LYS A 96 6.88 6.26 -14.48
C LYS A 96 8.03 5.54 -13.76
N LYS A 97 7.73 4.44 -13.07
CA LYS A 97 8.70 3.81 -12.17
C LYS A 97 9.63 2.84 -12.86
N TYR A 98 9.18 2.18 -13.90
CA TYR A 98 10.06 1.31 -14.67
C TYR A 98 11.25 2.09 -15.23
N LYS A 99 10.99 3.29 -15.76
CA LYS A 99 12.05 4.12 -16.33
C LYS A 99 12.98 4.72 -15.28
N SER A 100 12.45 5.07 -14.11
CA SER A 100 13.23 5.85 -13.14
C SER A 100 13.89 5.03 -12.05
N SER A 101 13.34 3.87 -11.70
CA SER A 101 13.84 3.09 -10.57
C SER A 101 14.01 1.59 -10.86
N GLY A 102 13.68 1.16 -12.06
CA GLY A 102 13.77 -0.26 -12.41
C GLY A 102 12.71 -1.13 -11.76
N MET A 103 11.69 -0.55 -11.17
CA MET A 103 10.57 -1.33 -10.63
C MET A 103 9.91 -2.10 -11.76
N ARG A 104 9.75 -3.41 -11.58
CA ARG A 104 9.38 -4.30 -12.69
C ARG A 104 7.97 -4.84 -12.65
N SER A 105 7.28 -4.68 -11.51
CA SER A 105 6.01 -5.38 -11.41
C SER A 105 5.09 -4.77 -10.38
N ILE A 106 3.81 -5.02 -10.64
CA ILE A 106 2.71 -4.68 -9.74
C ILE A 106 1.87 -5.94 -9.62
N ARG A 107 1.52 -6.32 -8.41
CA ARG A 107 0.64 -7.45 -8.17
C ARG A 107 -0.73 -6.97 -7.71
N LYS A 108 -1.77 -7.47 -8.40
CA LYS A 108 -3.15 -7.33 -7.96
C LYS A 108 -3.56 -8.63 -7.27
N SER A 109 -3.96 -8.51 -6.04
CA SER A 109 -4.30 -9.68 -5.24
C SER A 109 -5.71 -9.60 -4.68
#